data_0e2e987dcec38480a61fc9c6eb017fc7
#
_entry.id   0e2e987dcec38480a61fc9c6eb017fc7
#
_cell.length_a   1.000
_cell.length_b   1.000
_cell.length_c   1.000
_cell.angle_alpha   90.00
_cell.angle_beta   90.00
_cell.angle_gamma   90.00
#
_symmetry.space_group_name_H-M   'P 1'
#
loop_
_entity.id
_entity.type
_entity.pdbx_description
1 polymer ?
#
loop_
_entity_poly.entity_id
_entity_poly.type
_entity_poly.pdbx_seq_one_letter_code
_entity_poly.pdbx_strand_id
1 'polypeptide(L)'
;MGESTQAVHSTHAVNIAFHGVRGSTPCCCPTLKRYGGNTSCVSIEAEGADPIVLDCGTGLRMFGASLADEPCCVDVLVTHLHWDHIQGLPFFTPLKFADTRFTVYGPGEEGETFGESFGRFMAPPFFPIETAHLPADITFTDAFDDEFQLGDTHVVAKPVPHTGTTTGFRVTRNGVSVAYVPDHQEPVDDPTFVAPSVIELCRGVDVLIHDAQFTKDEFAVKADWGHSTPEYAVEVARQAGVKTLVLFHHDPAHDDDMVDEIAARMAELAADEPFEVIAAAEGLKLTLTADG
;
A
#
# COMPACT_ATOMS: atom_id res chain seq x y z
N MET A 1 -30.12 -3.15 44.91
CA MET A 1 -29.12 -3.91 44.20
C MET A 1 -29.26 -3.50 42.74
N GLY A 2 -28.43 -2.56 42.33
CA GLY A 2 -28.39 -2.07 40.97
C GLY A 2 -27.19 -2.73 40.27
N GLU A 3 -27.47 -3.60 39.32
CA GLU A 3 -26.44 -4.11 38.43
C GLU A 3 -26.00 -3.01 37.47
N SER A 4 -24.77 -2.56 37.66
CA SER A 4 -24.07 -1.71 36.71
C SER A 4 -23.62 -2.58 35.56
N THR A 5 -24.36 -2.56 34.45
CA THR A 5 -23.88 -3.06 33.14
C THR A 5 -22.78 -2.11 32.66
N GLN A 6 -21.52 -2.49 32.93
CA GLN A 6 -20.40 -1.91 32.22
C GLN A 6 -20.56 -2.31 30.75
N ALA A 7 -20.82 -1.33 29.89
CA ALA A 7 -20.66 -1.48 28.45
C ALA A 7 -19.18 -1.78 28.20
N VAL A 8 -18.89 -2.99 27.76
CA VAL A 8 -17.59 -3.36 27.22
C VAL A 8 -17.50 -2.62 25.89
N HIS A 9 -16.81 -1.48 25.85
CA HIS A 9 -16.36 -0.89 24.60
C HIS A 9 -15.32 -1.86 24.04
N SER A 10 -15.75 -2.72 23.13
CA SER A 10 -14.85 -3.47 22.26
C SER A 10 -14.13 -2.44 21.39
N THR A 11 -12.89 -2.13 21.74
CA THR A 11 -12.01 -1.32 20.90
C THR A 11 -11.66 -2.18 19.70
N HIS A 12 -12.33 -1.99 18.58
CA HIS A 12 -12.04 -2.69 17.32
C HIS A 12 -10.73 -2.16 16.77
N ALA A 13 -9.62 -2.78 17.18
CA ALA A 13 -8.30 -2.45 16.68
C ALA A 13 -8.19 -2.77 15.17
N VAL A 14 -7.51 -1.89 14.45
CA VAL A 14 -7.12 -2.09 13.07
C VAL A 14 -5.62 -2.35 13.04
N ASN A 15 -5.23 -3.46 12.43
CA ASN A 15 -3.84 -3.85 12.25
C ASN A 15 -3.42 -3.56 10.81
N ILE A 16 -2.31 -2.85 10.63
CA ILE A 16 -1.67 -2.60 9.35
C ILE A 16 -0.39 -3.40 9.35
N ALA A 17 -0.25 -4.38 8.46
CA ALA A 17 0.93 -5.25 8.40
C ALA A 17 1.62 -5.14 7.04
N PHE A 18 2.95 -5.01 7.06
CA PHE A 18 3.78 -4.81 5.87
C PHE A 18 4.39 -6.15 5.45
N HIS A 19 4.07 -6.61 4.24
CA HIS A 19 4.53 -7.90 3.68
C HIS A 19 5.57 -7.72 2.57
N GLY A 20 5.67 -6.53 2.01
CA GLY A 20 6.66 -6.12 1.03
C GLY A 20 6.72 -4.59 0.97
N VAL A 21 7.93 -4.04 0.92
CA VAL A 21 8.19 -2.61 1.11
C VAL A 21 9.17 -2.03 0.06
N ARG A 22 9.65 -2.86 -0.86
CA ARG A 22 10.59 -2.47 -1.92
C ARG A 22 9.88 -1.97 -3.15
N GLY A 23 10.51 -1.00 -3.81
CA GLY A 23 10.09 -0.50 -5.11
C GLY A 23 10.73 -1.24 -6.28
N SER A 24 10.14 -1.09 -7.44
CA SER A 24 10.63 -1.48 -8.77
C SER A 24 10.90 -2.98 -8.97
N THR A 25 11.57 -3.68 -8.07
CA THR A 25 11.92 -5.09 -8.23
C THR A 25 12.21 -5.76 -6.88
N PRO A 26 11.85 -7.04 -6.71
CA PRO A 26 12.23 -7.76 -5.51
C PRO A 26 13.74 -7.97 -5.47
N CYS A 27 14.30 -7.92 -4.28
CA CYS A 27 15.72 -8.07 -4.06
C CYS A 27 16.02 -9.05 -2.91
N CYS A 28 17.18 -9.71 -3.01
CA CYS A 28 17.61 -10.71 -2.02
C CYS A 28 19.11 -10.65 -1.83
N CYS A 29 19.55 -9.96 -0.78
CA CYS A 29 20.96 -9.99 -0.37
C CYS A 29 21.10 -9.92 1.16
N PRO A 30 22.27 -10.27 1.71
CA PRO A 30 22.49 -10.25 3.14
C PRO A 30 22.33 -8.89 3.82
N THR A 31 22.43 -7.80 3.07
CA THR A 31 22.33 -6.41 3.53
C THR A 31 20.91 -5.85 3.55
N LEU A 32 19.89 -6.69 3.23
CA LEU A 32 18.47 -6.29 3.15
C LEU A 32 17.58 -7.03 4.16
N LYS A 33 18.16 -7.57 5.22
CA LYS A 33 17.43 -8.48 6.14
C LYS A 33 16.50 -7.77 7.10
N ARG A 34 16.79 -6.51 7.46
CA ARG A 34 15.98 -5.74 8.43
C ARG A 34 14.73 -5.18 7.78
N TYR A 35 14.85 -4.67 6.56
CA TYR A 35 13.74 -4.09 5.83
C TYR A 35 13.03 -5.07 4.91
N GLY A 36 13.73 -6.13 4.47
CA GLY A 36 13.19 -7.14 3.56
C GLY A 36 13.41 -6.79 2.09
N GLY A 37 13.01 -7.69 1.20
CA GLY A 37 13.25 -7.59 -0.23
C GLY A 37 12.03 -7.84 -1.12
N ASN A 38 10.82 -8.05 -0.54
CA ASN A 38 9.59 -8.17 -1.30
C ASN A 38 9.05 -6.81 -1.72
N THR A 39 8.37 -6.79 -2.87
CA THR A 39 7.74 -5.60 -3.41
C THR A 39 6.35 -5.37 -2.81
N SER A 40 5.79 -4.21 -3.07
CA SER A 40 4.65 -3.55 -2.48
C SER A 40 3.48 -4.47 -2.12
N CYS A 41 3.24 -4.67 -0.81
CA CYS A 41 2.08 -5.36 -0.28
C CYS A 41 1.87 -5.02 1.20
N VAL A 42 0.71 -4.48 1.54
CA VAL A 42 0.32 -4.13 2.91
C VAL A 42 -1.08 -4.69 3.19
N SER A 43 -1.32 -5.34 4.33
CA SER A 43 -2.67 -5.73 4.74
C SER A 43 -3.25 -4.80 5.80
N ILE A 44 -4.56 -4.56 5.72
CA ILE A 44 -5.38 -3.87 6.74
C ILE A 44 -6.38 -4.89 7.27
N GLU A 45 -6.23 -5.27 8.53
CA GLU A 45 -6.97 -6.34 9.17
C GLU A 45 -7.72 -5.82 10.40
N ALA A 46 -8.93 -6.32 10.62
CA ALA A 46 -9.70 -6.10 11.84
C ALA A 46 -10.45 -7.37 12.22
N GLU A 47 -10.70 -7.57 13.51
CA GLU A 47 -11.42 -8.74 14.00
C GLU A 47 -12.83 -8.84 13.40
N GLY A 48 -13.16 -10.01 12.84
CA GLY A 48 -14.48 -10.31 12.27
C GLY A 48 -14.75 -9.69 10.90
N ALA A 49 -13.75 -9.12 10.23
CA ALA A 49 -13.87 -8.55 8.89
C ALA A 49 -12.85 -9.19 7.93
N ASP A 50 -13.22 -9.30 6.65
CA ASP A 50 -12.30 -9.74 5.61
C ASP A 50 -11.12 -8.75 5.48
N PRO A 51 -9.89 -9.23 5.29
CA PRO A 51 -8.72 -8.37 5.12
C PRO A 51 -8.81 -7.58 3.81
N ILE A 52 -8.29 -6.34 3.85
CA ILE A 52 -8.01 -5.56 2.66
C ILE A 52 -6.51 -5.57 2.44
N VAL A 53 -6.08 -5.80 1.20
CA VAL A 53 -4.67 -5.79 0.81
C VAL A 53 -4.43 -4.62 -0.14
N LEU A 54 -3.39 -3.87 0.09
CA LEU A 54 -2.91 -2.77 -0.73
C LEU A 54 -1.74 -3.29 -1.56
N ASP A 55 -1.93 -3.35 -2.87
CA ASP A 55 -1.08 -3.95 -3.89
C ASP A 55 -0.80 -5.47 -3.75
N CYS A 56 -0.50 -6.09 -4.87
CA CYS A 56 -0.19 -7.51 -5.02
C CYS A 56 1.27 -7.74 -5.47
N GLY A 57 2.23 -6.97 -5.01
CA GLY A 57 3.65 -7.26 -5.23
C GLY A 57 4.06 -8.60 -4.63
N THR A 58 5.34 -8.92 -4.65
CA THR A 58 5.82 -10.24 -4.16
C THR A 58 5.52 -10.47 -2.67
N GLY A 59 5.28 -9.40 -1.89
CA GLY A 59 4.81 -9.48 -0.51
C GLY A 59 3.48 -10.22 -0.34
N LEU A 60 2.61 -10.24 -1.37
CA LEU A 60 1.34 -10.96 -1.33
C LEU A 60 1.53 -12.47 -1.09
N ARG A 61 2.61 -13.05 -1.63
CA ARG A 61 2.98 -14.44 -1.32
C ARG A 61 3.24 -14.64 0.17
N MET A 62 3.86 -13.64 0.83
CA MET A 62 4.14 -13.71 2.28
C MET A 62 2.86 -13.59 3.10
N PHE A 63 1.97 -12.67 2.71
CA PHE A 63 0.64 -12.57 3.31
C PHE A 63 -0.12 -13.91 3.18
N GLY A 64 -0.19 -14.50 1.97
CA GLY A 64 -0.85 -15.78 1.76
C GLY A 64 -0.25 -16.93 2.59
N ALA A 65 1.06 -16.91 2.84
CA ALA A 65 1.71 -17.91 3.69
C ALA A 65 1.43 -17.70 5.20
N SER A 66 0.99 -16.51 5.62
CA SER A 66 0.59 -16.22 7.00
C SER A 66 -0.84 -16.62 7.33
N LEU A 67 -1.67 -16.83 6.30
CA LEU A 67 -3.05 -17.28 6.44
C LEU A 67 -3.12 -18.79 6.72
N ALA A 68 -4.25 -19.25 7.27
CA ALA A 68 -4.54 -20.67 7.37
C ALA A 68 -4.61 -21.31 5.97
N ASP A 69 -4.31 -22.61 5.88
CA ASP A 69 -4.38 -23.36 4.61
C ASP A 69 -5.85 -23.74 4.29
N GLU A 70 -6.68 -22.72 4.11
CA GLU A 70 -8.12 -22.82 3.87
C GLU A 70 -8.61 -21.71 2.94
N PRO A 71 -9.84 -21.79 2.39
CA PRO A 71 -10.43 -20.70 1.61
C PRO A 71 -10.52 -19.40 2.42
N CYS A 72 -10.38 -18.25 1.75
CA CYS A 72 -10.52 -16.95 2.35
C CYS A 72 -11.27 -15.99 1.43
N CYS A 73 -11.70 -14.85 2.00
CA CYS A 73 -12.20 -13.70 1.26
C CYS A 73 -11.21 -12.55 1.42
N VAL A 74 -10.77 -11.95 0.32
CA VAL A 74 -9.81 -10.84 0.32
C VAL A 74 -10.22 -9.82 -0.73
N ASP A 75 -10.28 -8.57 -0.33
CA ASP A 75 -10.37 -7.43 -1.23
C ASP A 75 -8.98 -6.82 -1.42
N VAL A 76 -8.59 -6.59 -2.67
CA VAL A 76 -7.27 -6.06 -3.03
C VAL A 76 -7.42 -4.75 -3.76
N LEU A 77 -6.71 -3.72 -3.33
CA LEU A 77 -6.67 -2.40 -3.92
C LEU A 77 -5.32 -2.22 -4.62
N VAL A 78 -5.30 -2.29 -5.94
CA VAL A 78 -4.09 -2.15 -6.77
C VAL A 78 -3.97 -0.73 -7.25
N THR A 79 -2.84 -0.09 -6.95
CA THR A 79 -2.60 1.31 -7.29
C THR A 79 -2.38 1.53 -8.78
N HIS A 80 -1.65 0.63 -9.42
CA HIS A 80 -1.37 0.64 -10.86
C HIS A 80 -0.74 -0.70 -11.31
N LEU A 81 -0.48 -0.86 -12.61
CA LEU A 81 -0.11 -2.14 -13.20
C LEU A 81 1.41 -2.34 -13.41
N HIS A 82 2.28 -1.61 -12.71
CA HIS A 82 3.70 -1.95 -12.72
C HIS A 82 3.92 -3.30 -12.03
N TRP A 83 4.95 -4.02 -12.49
CA TRP A 83 5.17 -5.42 -12.07
C TRP A 83 5.34 -5.60 -10.56
N ASP A 84 6.02 -4.69 -9.93
CA ASP A 84 6.28 -4.72 -8.48
C ASP A 84 5.01 -4.55 -7.62
N HIS A 85 3.89 -4.13 -8.25
CA HIS A 85 2.58 -4.03 -7.59
C HIS A 85 1.64 -5.20 -7.92
N ILE A 86 1.95 -6.07 -8.90
CA ILE A 86 1.02 -7.11 -9.36
C ILE A 86 1.62 -8.53 -9.43
N GLN A 87 2.96 -8.68 -9.46
CA GLN A 87 3.61 -9.95 -9.76
C GLN A 87 3.43 -11.04 -8.68
N GLY A 88 2.95 -10.71 -7.49
CA GLY A 88 2.73 -11.67 -6.41
C GLY A 88 1.42 -12.45 -6.52
N LEU A 89 0.42 -11.95 -7.29
CA LEU A 89 -0.90 -12.57 -7.39
C LEU A 89 -0.85 -14.07 -7.74
N PRO A 90 -0.08 -14.53 -8.73
CA PRO A 90 -0.03 -15.95 -9.10
C PRO A 90 0.47 -16.87 -7.97
N PHE A 91 1.11 -16.30 -6.97
CA PHE A 91 1.76 -17.01 -5.86
C PHE A 91 1.02 -16.86 -4.53
N PHE A 92 -0.18 -16.26 -4.55
CA PHE A 92 -1.07 -16.20 -3.39
C PHE A 92 -1.73 -17.57 -3.18
N THR A 93 -1.23 -18.31 -2.19
CA THR A 93 -1.58 -19.73 -1.98
C THR A 93 -3.08 -20.02 -1.86
N PRO A 94 -3.92 -19.14 -1.24
CA PRO A 94 -5.36 -19.41 -1.15
C PRO A 94 -6.10 -19.47 -2.48
N LEU A 95 -5.53 -18.98 -3.59
CA LEU A 95 -6.16 -19.09 -4.93
C LEU A 95 -6.29 -20.54 -5.43
N LYS A 96 -5.67 -21.51 -4.76
CA LYS A 96 -5.85 -22.95 -5.03
C LYS A 96 -7.22 -23.50 -4.58
N PHE A 97 -7.95 -22.78 -3.76
CA PHE A 97 -9.25 -23.19 -3.23
C PHE A 97 -10.40 -22.57 -4.01
N ALA A 98 -11.37 -23.39 -4.44
CA ALA A 98 -12.52 -22.95 -5.21
C ALA A 98 -13.47 -22.02 -4.43
N ASP A 99 -13.49 -22.12 -3.11
CA ASP A 99 -14.32 -21.28 -2.24
C ASP A 99 -13.61 -19.98 -1.82
N THR A 100 -12.39 -19.73 -2.30
CA THR A 100 -11.73 -18.41 -2.10
C THR A 100 -12.38 -17.36 -3.00
N ARG A 101 -12.75 -16.23 -2.42
CA ARG A 101 -13.16 -15.01 -3.13
C ARG A 101 -12.04 -13.98 -3.08
N PHE A 102 -11.64 -13.51 -4.25
CA PHE A 102 -10.53 -12.57 -4.40
C PHE A 102 -10.94 -11.46 -5.35
N THR A 103 -11.33 -10.31 -4.79
CA THR A 103 -11.79 -9.18 -5.58
C THR A 103 -10.68 -8.14 -5.69
N VAL A 104 -10.33 -7.75 -6.91
CA VAL A 104 -9.24 -6.83 -7.19
C VAL A 104 -9.82 -5.53 -7.78
N TYR A 105 -9.53 -4.43 -7.13
CA TYR A 105 -9.91 -3.08 -7.55
C TYR A 105 -8.67 -2.34 -8.04
N GLY A 106 -8.78 -1.62 -9.14
CA GLY A 106 -7.66 -0.82 -9.66
C GLY A 106 -8.04 0.06 -10.84
N PRO A 107 -7.15 0.93 -11.29
CA PRO A 107 -7.46 1.84 -12.39
C PRO A 107 -7.45 1.11 -13.73
N GLY A 108 -8.49 1.33 -14.54
CA GLY A 108 -8.49 0.97 -15.95
C GLY A 108 -7.55 1.87 -16.76
N GLU A 109 -7.14 1.40 -17.92
CA GLU A 109 -6.40 2.18 -18.90
C GLU A 109 -7.33 2.78 -19.96
N GLU A 110 -6.86 3.75 -20.73
CA GLU A 110 -7.67 4.36 -21.79
C GLU A 110 -8.18 3.30 -22.78
N GLY A 111 -9.50 3.07 -22.77
CA GLY A 111 -10.19 2.13 -23.66
C GLY A 111 -10.17 0.68 -23.21
N GLU A 112 -9.60 0.35 -22.05
CA GLU A 112 -9.59 -0.98 -21.44
C GLU A 112 -9.99 -0.94 -19.97
N THR A 113 -10.72 -1.95 -19.52
CA THR A 113 -10.99 -2.13 -18.10
C THR A 113 -9.71 -2.58 -17.36
N PHE A 114 -9.68 -2.33 -16.06
CA PHE A 114 -8.59 -2.83 -15.21
C PHE A 114 -8.36 -4.35 -15.37
N GLY A 115 -9.46 -5.13 -15.40
CA GLY A 115 -9.39 -6.57 -15.56
C GLY A 115 -8.80 -7.03 -16.91
N GLU A 116 -9.10 -6.32 -18.00
CA GLU A 116 -8.51 -6.61 -19.31
C GLU A 116 -7.01 -6.33 -19.33
N SER A 117 -6.58 -5.19 -18.79
CA SER A 117 -5.17 -4.83 -18.71
C SER A 117 -4.39 -5.76 -17.78
N PHE A 118 -4.93 -6.09 -16.60
CA PHE A 118 -4.34 -7.06 -15.68
C PHE A 118 -4.23 -8.46 -16.29
N GLY A 119 -5.27 -8.87 -17.05
CA GLY A 119 -5.33 -10.18 -17.72
C GLY A 119 -4.17 -10.43 -18.68
N ARG A 120 -3.62 -9.38 -19.30
CA ARG A 120 -2.45 -9.52 -20.19
C ARG A 120 -1.19 -9.96 -19.43
N PHE A 121 -1.00 -9.49 -18.21
CA PHE A 121 0.11 -9.92 -17.34
C PHE A 121 -0.03 -11.41 -16.97
N MET A 122 -1.24 -11.88 -16.69
CA MET A 122 -1.57 -13.25 -16.29
C MET A 122 -1.97 -14.13 -17.48
N ALA A 123 -1.26 -14.06 -18.59
CA ALA A 123 -1.55 -14.84 -19.79
C ALA A 123 -0.25 -15.23 -20.54
N PRO A 124 -0.26 -16.33 -21.33
CA PRO A 124 0.85 -16.62 -22.23
C PRO A 124 1.13 -15.47 -23.22
N PRO A 125 2.39 -15.15 -23.53
CA PRO A 125 3.59 -15.86 -23.12
C PRO A 125 4.20 -15.41 -21.78
N PHE A 126 3.60 -14.44 -21.06
CA PHE A 126 4.18 -13.87 -19.84
C PHE A 126 3.98 -14.77 -18.62
N PHE A 127 2.81 -15.44 -18.56
CA PHE A 127 2.50 -16.40 -17.52
C PHE A 127 1.84 -17.66 -18.15
N PRO A 128 2.05 -18.87 -17.61
CA PRO A 128 1.61 -20.11 -18.27
C PRO A 128 0.08 -20.33 -18.27
N ILE A 129 -0.66 -19.69 -17.36
CA ILE A 129 -2.12 -19.81 -17.22
C ILE A 129 -2.76 -18.44 -17.07
N GLU A 130 -4.01 -18.32 -17.49
CA GLU A 130 -4.84 -17.12 -17.28
C GLU A 130 -5.52 -17.17 -15.90
N THR A 131 -5.91 -16.01 -15.37
CA THR A 131 -6.65 -15.92 -14.10
C THR A 131 -7.91 -16.80 -14.07
N ALA A 132 -8.61 -16.90 -15.20
CA ALA A 132 -9.80 -17.74 -15.33
C ALA A 132 -9.54 -19.26 -15.16
N HIS A 133 -8.29 -19.70 -15.17
CA HIS A 133 -7.93 -21.11 -14.93
C HIS A 133 -7.55 -21.40 -13.46
N LEU A 134 -7.50 -20.37 -12.62
CA LEU A 134 -7.31 -20.55 -11.18
C LEU A 134 -8.61 -21.07 -10.54
N PRO A 135 -8.56 -21.93 -9.51
CA PRO A 135 -9.76 -22.47 -8.86
C PRO A 135 -10.61 -21.41 -8.16
N ALA A 136 -10.00 -20.37 -7.60
CA ALA A 136 -10.65 -19.30 -6.85
C ALA A 136 -11.58 -18.46 -7.72
N ASP A 137 -12.61 -17.87 -7.11
CA ASP A 137 -13.46 -16.85 -7.72
C ASP A 137 -12.72 -15.50 -7.68
N ILE A 138 -12.15 -15.09 -8.82
CA ILE A 138 -11.40 -13.86 -8.99
C ILE A 138 -12.23 -12.89 -9.80
N THR A 139 -12.49 -11.71 -9.24
CA THR A 139 -13.20 -10.62 -9.92
C THR A 139 -12.33 -9.37 -9.97
N PHE A 140 -12.46 -8.61 -11.07
CA PHE A 140 -11.78 -7.33 -11.26
C PHE A 140 -12.80 -6.21 -11.37
N THR A 141 -12.52 -5.08 -10.72
CA THR A 141 -13.40 -3.92 -10.69
C THR A 141 -12.58 -2.66 -10.93
N ASP A 142 -13.05 -1.81 -11.84
CA ASP A 142 -12.42 -0.51 -12.07
C ASP A 142 -12.61 0.38 -10.83
N ALA A 143 -11.53 1.03 -10.39
CA ALA A 143 -11.52 1.98 -9.29
C ALA A 143 -10.50 3.10 -9.57
N PHE A 144 -10.99 4.27 -9.98
CA PHE A 144 -10.18 5.43 -10.28
C PHE A 144 -11.02 6.70 -10.10
N ASP A 145 -10.57 7.62 -9.24
CA ASP A 145 -11.32 8.80 -8.79
C ASP A 145 -12.74 8.46 -8.32
N ASP A 146 -12.84 7.49 -7.43
CA ASP A 146 -14.07 6.85 -7.00
C ASP A 146 -14.15 6.73 -5.46
N GLU A 147 -15.34 6.41 -4.96
CA GLU A 147 -15.63 6.23 -3.53
C GLU A 147 -16.62 5.07 -3.37
N PHE A 148 -16.27 4.05 -2.57
CA PHE A 148 -17.08 2.86 -2.41
C PHE A 148 -16.93 2.21 -1.02
N GLN A 149 -17.78 1.21 -0.74
CA GLN A 149 -17.80 0.48 0.52
C GLN A 149 -17.38 -0.99 0.32
N LEU A 150 -16.53 -1.49 1.22
CA LEU A 150 -16.17 -2.90 1.36
C LEU A 150 -16.63 -3.38 2.75
N GLY A 151 -17.84 -3.93 2.83
CA GLY A 151 -18.48 -4.16 4.11
C GLY A 151 -18.62 -2.86 4.90
N ASP A 152 -18.06 -2.81 6.10
CA ASP A 152 -18.05 -1.62 6.97
C ASP A 152 -16.87 -0.67 6.70
N THR A 153 -16.07 -0.96 5.69
CA THR A 153 -14.88 -0.17 5.34
C THR A 153 -15.18 0.78 4.20
N HIS A 154 -14.89 2.05 4.41
CA HIS A 154 -15.00 3.10 3.39
C HIS A 154 -13.67 3.25 2.65
N VAL A 155 -13.72 3.23 1.32
CA VAL A 155 -12.56 3.38 0.43
C VAL A 155 -12.77 4.60 -0.48
N VAL A 156 -11.74 5.43 -0.57
CA VAL A 156 -11.64 6.52 -1.54
C VAL A 156 -10.42 6.26 -2.42
N ALA A 157 -10.62 6.30 -3.74
CA ALA A 157 -9.59 6.21 -4.75
C ALA A 157 -9.40 7.57 -5.42
N LYS A 158 -8.16 8.07 -5.53
CA LYS A 158 -7.86 9.36 -6.19
C LYS A 158 -6.65 9.24 -7.10
N PRO A 159 -6.65 9.98 -8.23
CA PRO A 159 -5.49 10.04 -9.12
C PRO A 159 -4.24 10.54 -8.40
N VAL A 160 -3.11 9.86 -8.64
CA VAL A 160 -1.79 10.24 -8.14
C VAL A 160 -0.86 10.49 -9.34
N PRO A 161 -0.12 11.60 -9.36
CA PRO A 161 0.90 11.84 -10.37
C PRO A 161 1.96 10.73 -10.37
N HIS A 162 2.08 10.02 -11.48
CA HIS A 162 3.06 8.95 -11.70
C HIS A 162 3.17 8.65 -13.20
N THR A 163 4.04 7.72 -13.60
CA THR A 163 4.10 7.21 -14.97
C THR A 163 2.99 6.19 -15.22
N GLY A 164 2.05 6.51 -16.13
CA GLY A 164 0.84 5.70 -16.37
C GLY A 164 -0.32 6.06 -15.46
N THR A 165 -1.45 5.36 -15.65
CA THR A 165 -2.66 5.57 -14.85
C THR A 165 -2.46 5.01 -13.44
N THR A 166 -2.43 5.89 -12.45
CA THR A 166 -2.13 5.53 -11.06
C THR A 166 -3.14 6.13 -10.11
N THR A 167 -3.60 5.34 -9.15
CA THR A 167 -4.51 5.76 -8.08
C THR A 167 -3.87 5.51 -6.71
N GLY A 168 -4.09 6.43 -5.79
CA GLY A 168 -3.86 6.18 -4.36
C GLY A 168 -5.17 5.79 -3.69
N PHE A 169 -5.09 5.15 -2.53
CA PHE A 169 -6.26 4.74 -1.78
C PHE A 169 -6.25 5.31 -0.36
N ARG A 170 -7.43 5.77 0.08
CA ARG A 170 -7.71 5.99 1.50
C ARG A 170 -8.69 4.94 1.97
N VAL A 171 -8.29 4.19 2.99
CA VAL A 171 -9.10 3.16 3.64
C VAL A 171 -9.47 3.63 5.03
N THR A 172 -10.77 3.67 5.35
CA THR A 172 -11.25 4.01 6.69
C THR A 172 -12.05 2.85 7.25
N ARG A 173 -11.53 2.23 8.31
CA ARG A 173 -12.12 1.06 8.98
C ARG A 173 -12.13 1.30 10.49
N ASN A 174 -13.26 1.05 11.16
CA ASN A 174 -13.42 1.23 12.61
C ASN A 174 -12.95 2.60 13.14
N GLY A 175 -13.09 3.66 12.31
CA GLY A 175 -12.65 5.01 12.66
C GLY A 175 -11.15 5.28 12.47
N VAL A 176 -10.36 4.28 12.09
CA VAL A 176 -8.94 4.43 11.71
C VAL A 176 -8.83 4.65 10.21
N SER A 177 -8.02 5.61 9.79
CA SER A 177 -7.82 6.00 8.39
C SER A 177 -6.36 5.81 7.94
N VAL A 178 -6.19 5.15 6.79
CA VAL A 178 -4.89 4.89 6.17
C VAL A 178 -4.92 5.44 4.75
N ALA A 179 -3.95 6.27 4.37
CA ALA A 179 -3.71 6.65 2.97
C ALA A 179 -2.50 5.86 2.45
N TYR A 180 -2.63 5.33 1.24
CA TYR A 180 -1.62 4.54 0.57
C TYR A 180 -1.27 5.16 -0.79
N VAL A 181 -0.08 5.70 -0.89
CA VAL A 181 0.46 6.43 -2.05
C VAL A 181 1.89 5.92 -2.30
N PRO A 182 2.04 4.65 -2.70
CA PRO A 182 3.35 3.99 -2.76
C PRO A 182 4.24 4.53 -3.88
N ASP A 183 3.64 5.04 -4.97
CA ASP A 183 4.29 5.62 -6.14
C ASP A 183 3.71 7.01 -6.38
N HIS A 184 4.57 8.02 -6.28
CA HIS A 184 4.18 9.41 -6.42
C HIS A 184 5.31 10.23 -7.03
N GLN A 185 5.07 10.78 -8.21
CA GLN A 185 6.03 11.66 -8.87
C GLN A 185 6.16 13.00 -8.14
N GLU A 186 7.32 13.24 -7.52
CA GLU A 186 7.68 14.55 -7.01
C GLU A 186 7.79 15.55 -8.16
N PRO A 187 7.19 16.77 -8.06
CA PRO A 187 7.35 17.81 -9.06
C PRO A 187 8.80 18.30 -9.15
N VAL A 188 9.38 18.25 -10.36
CA VAL A 188 10.79 18.61 -10.59
C VAL A 188 11.07 20.09 -10.30
N ASP A 189 10.11 20.96 -10.67
CA ASP A 189 10.29 22.42 -10.62
C ASP A 189 9.86 23.03 -9.27
N ASP A 190 9.02 22.35 -8.51
CA ASP A 190 8.49 22.84 -7.23
C ASP A 190 8.25 21.71 -6.23
N PRO A 191 9.25 21.35 -5.41
CA PRO A 191 9.13 20.28 -4.43
C PRO A 191 8.17 20.61 -3.26
N THR A 192 7.58 21.80 -3.24
CA THR A 192 6.56 22.19 -2.25
C THR A 192 5.14 22.04 -2.81
N PHE A 193 4.98 21.85 -4.10
CA PHE A 193 3.68 21.61 -4.71
C PHE A 193 3.24 20.16 -4.50
N VAL A 194 2.08 19.97 -3.91
CA VAL A 194 1.43 18.66 -3.81
C VAL A 194 0.11 18.70 -4.56
N ALA A 195 -0.12 17.70 -5.41
CA ALA A 195 -1.34 17.63 -6.21
C ALA A 195 -2.60 17.66 -5.29
N PRO A 196 -3.64 18.45 -5.63
CA PRO A 196 -4.84 18.56 -4.80
C PRO A 196 -5.52 17.22 -4.50
N SER A 197 -5.51 16.27 -5.45
CA SER A 197 -6.04 14.90 -5.27
C SER A 197 -5.30 14.14 -4.17
N VAL A 198 -3.98 14.27 -4.10
CA VAL A 198 -3.15 13.64 -3.06
C VAL A 198 -3.40 14.29 -1.69
N ILE A 199 -3.49 15.63 -1.62
CA ILE A 199 -3.85 16.32 -0.38
C ILE A 199 -5.25 15.91 0.10
N GLU A 200 -6.23 15.79 -0.81
CA GLU A 200 -7.59 15.34 -0.48
C GLU A 200 -7.56 13.92 0.12
N LEU A 201 -6.84 13.01 -0.53
CA LEU A 201 -6.70 11.63 -0.11
C LEU A 201 -6.04 11.49 1.27
N CYS A 202 -4.95 12.23 1.49
CA CYS A 202 -4.11 12.10 2.69
C CYS A 202 -4.58 12.95 3.88
N ARG A 203 -5.55 13.86 3.68
CA ARG A 203 -5.94 14.85 4.70
C ARG A 203 -6.34 14.22 6.03
N GLY A 204 -5.56 14.51 7.09
CA GLY A 204 -5.84 14.15 8.47
C GLY A 204 -5.91 12.63 8.72
N VAL A 205 -5.27 11.80 7.89
CA VAL A 205 -5.25 10.34 8.13
C VAL A 205 -4.38 9.98 9.33
N ASP A 206 -4.69 8.85 9.96
CA ASP A 206 -3.91 8.33 11.07
C ASP A 206 -2.55 7.82 10.58
N VAL A 207 -2.51 7.18 9.40
CA VAL A 207 -1.28 6.68 8.77
C VAL A 207 -1.25 7.06 7.30
N LEU A 208 -0.17 7.71 6.86
CA LEU A 208 0.18 7.91 5.47
C LEU A 208 1.35 6.97 5.11
N ILE A 209 1.13 6.03 4.20
CA ILE A 209 2.16 5.20 3.59
C ILE A 209 2.52 5.84 2.25
N HIS A 210 3.76 6.33 2.11
CA HIS A 210 4.13 7.18 0.98
C HIS A 210 5.47 6.78 0.37
N ASP A 211 5.56 6.96 -0.95
CA ASP A 211 6.79 6.83 -1.73
C ASP A 211 7.94 7.63 -1.12
N ALA A 212 9.08 7.00 -0.98
CA ALA A 212 10.32 7.59 -0.49
C ALA A 212 11.53 6.94 -1.19
N GLN A 213 11.41 6.64 -2.48
CA GLN A 213 12.35 5.78 -3.18
C GLN A 213 13.72 6.42 -3.37
N PHE A 214 13.79 7.68 -3.80
CA PHE A 214 15.04 8.29 -4.24
C PHE A 214 15.60 9.29 -3.23
N THR A 215 16.89 9.19 -2.94
CA THR A 215 17.62 10.32 -2.36
C THR A 215 17.61 11.52 -3.32
N LYS A 216 17.89 12.72 -2.82
CA LYS A 216 17.97 13.93 -3.68
C LYS A 216 18.97 13.81 -4.83
N ASP A 217 20.10 13.13 -4.58
CA ASP A 217 21.13 12.92 -5.59
C ASP A 217 20.66 11.96 -6.68
N GLU A 218 19.92 10.91 -6.29
CA GLU A 218 19.30 9.96 -7.23
C GLU A 218 18.16 10.62 -7.99
N PHE A 219 17.31 11.39 -7.32
CA PHE A 219 16.22 12.13 -7.95
C PHE A 219 16.74 13.10 -9.00
N ALA A 220 17.87 13.76 -8.76
CA ALA A 220 18.47 14.69 -9.73
C ALA A 220 18.78 14.05 -11.10
N VAL A 221 18.95 12.72 -11.14
CA VAL A 221 19.22 11.95 -12.39
C VAL A 221 18.09 11.03 -12.82
N LYS A 222 17.07 10.86 -11.98
CA LYS A 222 15.91 9.99 -12.19
C LYS A 222 14.58 10.75 -12.02
N ALA A 223 14.59 12.07 -12.20
CA ALA A 223 13.49 12.97 -11.84
C ALA A 223 12.16 12.70 -12.59
N ASP A 224 12.19 11.96 -13.69
CA ASP A 224 11.06 11.59 -14.52
C ASP A 224 10.66 10.08 -14.42
N TRP A 225 11.19 9.39 -13.39
CA TRP A 225 10.93 7.96 -13.21
C TRP A 225 9.65 7.64 -12.42
N GLY A 226 8.94 8.67 -11.97
CA GLY A 226 7.63 8.49 -11.33
C GLY A 226 7.65 8.43 -9.80
N HIS A 227 8.78 8.73 -9.16
CA HIS A 227 8.94 8.57 -7.70
C HIS A 227 9.30 9.87 -7.00
N SER A 228 9.39 9.81 -5.68
CA SER A 228 9.69 10.95 -4.83
C SER A 228 10.86 10.72 -3.87
N THR A 229 11.30 11.86 -3.30
CA THR A 229 12.29 11.85 -2.22
C THR A 229 11.61 11.68 -0.85
N PRO A 230 12.31 11.16 0.18
CA PRO A 230 11.81 11.12 1.54
C PRO A 230 11.44 12.51 2.08
N GLU A 231 12.15 13.56 1.65
CA GLU A 231 11.86 14.95 2.03
C GLU A 231 10.53 15.42 1.46
N TYR A 232 10.19 15.01 0.23
CA TYR A 232 8.88 15.30 -0.35
C TYR A 232 7.76 14.54 0.37
N ALA A 233 7.99 13.30 0.80
CA ALA A 233 7.04 12.56 1.62
C ALA A 233 6.72 13.32 2.94
N VAL A 234 7.74 13.92 3.59
CA VAL A 234 7.56 14.78 4.77
C VAL A 234 6.74 16.03 4.42
N GLU A 235 6.96 16.64 3.25
CA GLU A 235 6.18 17.80 2.79
C GLU A 235 4.70 17.44 2.57
N VAL A 236 4.42 16.30 1.93
CA VAL A 236 3.04 15.80 1.76
C VAL A 236 2.38 15.57 3.13
N ALA A 237 3.08 14.92 4.05
CA ALA A 237 2.60 14.65 5.40
C ALA A 237 2.26 15.94 6.18
N ARG A 238 3.14 16.96 6.06
CA ARG A 238 2.94 18.28 6.67
C ARG A 238 1.70 18.99 6.13
N GLN A 239 1.55 19.07 4.80
CA GLN A 239 0.42 19.75 4.17
C GLN A 239 -0.90 19.02 4.41
N ALA A 240 -0.88 17.69 4.45
CA ALA A 240 -2.06 16.88 4.70
C ALA A 240 -2.43 16.81 6.19
N GLY A 241 -1.52 17.10 7.12
CA GLY A 241 -1.75 17.08 8.56
C GLY A 241 -2.00 15.67 9.08
N VAL A 242 -1.17 14.70 8.66
CA VAL A 242 -1.27 13.29 9.07
C VAL A 242 -0.78 13.08 10.51
N LYS A 243 -1.02 11.89 11.11
CA LYS A 243 -0.48 11.56 12.45
C LYS A 243 0.80 10.74 12.40
N THR A 244 0.94 9.85 11.40
CA THR A 244 2.14 9.03 11.18
C THR A 244 2.45 9.00 9.69
N LEU A 245 3.71 9.27 9.32
CA LEU A 245 4.26 9.06 7.99
C LEU A 245 5.07 7.76 7.99
N VAL A 246 4.76 6.86 7.08
CA VAL A 246 5.53 5.64 6.82
C VAL A 246 6.23 5.79 5.48
N LEU A 247 7.56 5.90 5.51
CA LEU A 247 8.40 5.90 4.31
C LEU A 247 8.36 4.51 3.69
N PHE A 248 7.98 4.42 2.44
CA PHE A 248 7.70 3.18 1.73
C PHE A 248 8.42 3.14 0.39
N HIS A 249 8.34 2.02 -0.32
CA HIS A 249 8.85 1.85 -1.67
C HIS A 249 10.37 2.06 -1.77
N HIS A 250 11.13 1.49 -0.81
CA HIS A 250 12.58 1.67 -0.74
C HIS A 250 13.28 1.17 -2.01
N ASP A 251 14.22 1.97 -2.55
CA ASP A 251 15.01 1.58 -3.73
C ASP A 251 15.73 0.24 -3.49
N PRO A 252 15.73 -0.69 -4.45
CA PRO A 252 16.42 -1.98 -4.32
C PRO A 252 17.93 -1.87 -4.06
N ALA A 253 18.55 -0.74 -4.40
CA ALA A 253 19.96 -0.46 -4.14
C ALA A 253 20.25 0.06 -2.73
N HIS A 254 19.21 0.49 -1.98
CA HIS A 254 19.34 0.95 -0.61
C HIS A 254 19.43 -0.24 0.34
N ASP A 255 20.59 -0.43 0.95
CA ASP A 255 20.75 -1.45 1.98
C ASP A 255 20.11 -1.01 3.31
N ASP A 256 20.11 -1.93 4.29
CA ASP A 256 19.49 -1.70 5.57
C ASP A 256 20.06 -0.48 6.32
N ASP A 257 21.35 -0.23 6.19
CA ASP A 257 22.02 0.90 6.86
C ASP A 257 21.63 2.23 6.21
N MET A 258 21.51 2.25 4.88
CA MET A 258 21.06 3.43 4.16
C MET A 258 19.59 3.77 4.47
N VAL A 259 18.71 2.79 4.59
CA VAL A 259 17.31 3.02 4.99
C VAL A 259 17.24 3.55 6.42
N ASP A 260 18.06 3.04 7.35
CA ASP A 260 18.16 3.58 8.73
C ASP A 260 18.59 5.05 8.71
N GLU A 261 19.61 5.41 7.91
CA GLU A 261 20.10 6.79 7.78
C GLU A 261 19.01 7.73 7.21
N ILE A 262 18.27 7.27 6.20
CA ILE A 262 17.14 8.02 5.61
C ILE A 262 16.06 8.24 6.68
N ALA A 263 15.64 7.18 7.38
CA ALA A 263 14.60 7.25 8.41
C ALA A 263 15.00 8.20 9.55
N ALA A 264 16.23 8.09 10.06
CA ALA A 264 16.73 8.96 11.12
C ALA A 264 16.77 10.44 10.68
N ARG A 265 17.24 10.71 9.45
CA ARG A 265 17.28 12.07 8.90
C ARG A 265 15.87 12.65 8.71
N MET A 266 14.89 11.85 8.28
CA MET A 266 13.51 12.32 8.11
C MET A 266 12.80 12.52 9.45
N ALA A 267 13.08 11.69 10.45
CA ALA A 267 12.59 11.90 11.81
C ALA A 267 13.17 13.19 12.43
N GLU A 268 14.45 13.51 12.16
CA GLU A 268 15.06 14.78 12.57
C GLU A 268 14.44 15.98 11.84
N LEU A 269 14.20 15.85 10.51
CA LEU A 269 13.56 16.90 9.69
C LEU A 269 12.15 17.21 10.19
N ALA A 270 11.44 16.21 10.67
CA ALA A 270 10.06 16.32 11.18
C ALA A 270 9.98 16.53 12.70
N ALA A 271 11.10 16.79 13.41
CA ALA A 271 11.14 16.83 14.87
C ALA A 271 10.20 17.87 15.51
N ASP A 272 9.92 18.97 14.80
CA ASP A 272 9.01 20.04 15.24
C ASP A 272 7.57 19.87 14.67
N GLU A 273 7.32 18.83 13.88
CA GLU A 273 6.01 18.54 13.29
C GLU A 273 5.14 17.68 14.23
N PRO A 274 3.81 17.75 14.11
CA PRO A 274 2.89 17.00 14.97
C PRO A 274 2.69 15.53 14.54
N PHE A 275 3.58 14.96 13.74
CA PHE A 275 3.49 13.59 13.27
C PHE A 275 4.80 12.82 13.46
N GLU A 276 4.68 11.50 13.57
CA GLU A 276 5.82 10.59 13.64
C GLU A 276 6.25 10.16 12.23
N VAL A 277 7.56 9.94 12.02
CA VAL A 277 8.12 9.37 10.79
C VAL A 277 8.78 8.04 11.10
N ILE A 278 8.39 6.99 10.38
CA ILE A 278 8.98 5.66 10.46
C ILE A 278 9.28 5.12 9.05
N ALA A 279 10.22 4.19 8.93
CA ALA A 279 10.44 3.46 7.69
C ALA A 279 9.69 2.12 7.72
N ALA A 280 9.02 1.77 6.62
CA ALA A 280 8.39 0.48 6.48
C ALA A 280 9.41 -0.66 6.43
N ALA A 281 9.11 -1.78 7.09
CA ALA A 281 9.89 -3.01 7.04
C ALA A 281 8.97 -4.22 6.93
N GLU A 282 9.40 -5.27 6.25
CA GLU A 282 8.66 -6.53 6.24
C GLU A 282 8.48 -7.06 7.67
N GLY A 283 7.25 -7.43 8.01
CA GLY A 283 6.88 -7.89 9.35
C GLY A 283 6.54 -6.77 10.34
N LEU A 284 6.74 -5.49 10.00
CA LEU A 284 6.22 -4.38 10.79
C LEU A 284 4.69 -4.47 10.90
N LYS A 285 4.18 -4.24 12.10
CA LYS A 285 2.74 -4.16 12.38
C LYS A 285 2.43 -2.91 13.18
N LEU A 286 1.50 -2.12 12.70
CA LEU A 286 0.92 -1.00 13.43
C LEU A 286 -0.47 -1.40 13.89
N THR A 287 -0.77 -1.24 15.17
CA THR A 287 -2.09 -1.52 15.74
C THR A 287 -2.67 -0.21 16.23
N LEU A 288 -3.80 0.21 15.64
CA LEU A 288 -4.46 1.47 15.95
C LEU A 288 -5.90 1.25 16.39
N THR A 289 -6.39 2.20 17.18
CA THR A 289 -7.80 2.31 17.56
C THR A 289 -8.27 3.74 17.28
N ALA A 290 -9.58 3.95 17.10
CA ALA A 290 -10.13 5.28 16.83
C ALA A 290 -9.86 6.32 17.94
N ASP A 291 -9.52 5.87 19.14
CA ASP A 291 -9.36 6.70 20.33
C ASP A 291 -7.88 6.91 20.74
N GLY A 292 -6.91 6.40 19.95
CA GLY A 292 -5.52 6.48 20.39
C GLY A 292 -4.46 6.47 19.33
#